data_b03f20301eaedf0d98b80ca0601e48e0
#
_entry.id   b03f20301eaedf0d98b80ca0601e48e0
#
_cell.length_a   1.000
_cell.length_b   1.000
_cell.length_c   1.000
_cell.angle_alpha   90.00
_cell.angle_beta   90.00
_cell.angle_gamma   90.00
#
_symmetry.space_group_name_H-M   'P 1'
#
loop_
_entity.id
_entity.type
_entity.pdbx_description
1 polymer ?
#
loop_
_entity_poly.entity_id
_entity_poly.type
_entity_poly.pdbx_seq_one_letter_code
_entity_poly.pdbx_strand_id
1 'polypeptide(L)'
;MRKGDFARDDLAYAVGLDNWIDPEDRHFKQAAVRAALYQRLTLVERECAKSPLPALLQDNVQRLATLVGLDAVDERILAFAVCLHTDPLLDDAADMLESLTSTQVYQTLAMLLDVPDAQVRQALGSQGLLARSGLVVVDRSGSGRLILFPLQ
;
A
#
# COMPACT_ATOMS: atom_id res chain seq x y z
N MET A 1 -9.16 -4.29 -14.75
CA MET A 1 -10.22 -3.60 -14.06
C MET A 1 -11.53 -3.95 -14.73
N ARG A 2 -12.42 -4.64 -14.02
CA ARG A 2 -13.72 -5.08 -14.52
C ARG A 2 -14.80 -4.10 -14.04
N LYS A 3 -15.95 -4.07 -14.70
CA LYS A 3 -17.08 -3.16 -14.37
C LYS A 3 -17.56 -3.29 -12.90
N GLY A 4 -17.25 -4.37 -12.21
CA GLY A 4 -17.60 -4.62 -10.79
C GLY A 4 -16.52 -4.23 -9.79
N ASP A 5 -15.32 -3.85 -10.24
CA ASP A 5 -14.19 -3.56 -9.34
C ASP A 5 -14.39 -2.22 -8.58
N PHE A 6 -15.31 -1.37 -9.04
CA PHE A 6 -15.71 -0.12 -8.37
C PHE A 6 -17.02 -0.26 -7.55
N ALA A 7 -17.47 -1.47 -7.29
CA ALA A 7 -18.71 -1.71 -6.55
C ALA A 7 -18.62 -1.31 -5.05
N ARG A 8 -17.47 -0.84 -4.59
CA ARG A 8 -17.31 -0.23 -3.27
C ARG A 8 -17.32 1.28 -3.40
N ASP A 9 -18.46 1.85 -3.08
CA ASP A 9 -18.74 3.27 -3.19
C ASP A 9 -17.72 4.14 -2.47
N ASP A 10 -17.26 3.72 -1.29
CA ASP A 10 -16.33 4.49 -0.45
C ASP A 10 -14.98 4.73 -1.13
N LEU A 11 -14.42 3.72 -1.80
CA LEU A 11 -13.14 3.86 -2.48
C LEU A 11 -13.25 4.76 -3.71
N ALA A 12 -14.35 4.62 -4.48
CA ALA A 12 -14.57 5.47 -5.65
C ALA A 12 -14.79 6.93 -5.24
N TYR A 13 -15.50 7.19 -4.14
CA TYR A 13 -15.61 8.53 -3.56
C TYR A 13 -14.25 9.08 -3.13
N ALA A 14 -13.46 8.28 -2.43
CA ALA A 14 -12.13 8.71 -1.95
C ALA A 14 -11.19 9.13 -3.09
N VAL A 15 -11.29 8.48 -4.26
CA VAL A 15 -10.48 8.82 -5.44
C VAL A 15 -11.19 9.79 -6.41
N GLY A 16 -12.39 10.28 -6.06
CA GLY A 16 -13.15 11.25 -6.86
C GLY A 16 -13.70 10.67 -8.18
N LEU A 17 -14.10 9.41 -8.15
CA LEU A 17 -14.69 8.67 -9.28
C LEU A 17 -16.14 8.29 -9.04
N ASP A 18 -16.83 8.99 -8.14
CA ASP A 18 -18.23 8.82 -7.80
C ASP A 18 -19.16 8.82 -9.02
N ASN A 19 -18.89 9.66 -10.02
CA ASN A 19 -19.64 9.72 -11.27
C ASN A 19 -19.51 8.45 -12.16
N TRP A 20 -18.63 7.51 -11.81
CA TRP A 20 -18.36 6.31 -12.59
C TRP A 20 -18.86 5.01 -11.91
N ILE A 21 -19.50 5.16 -10.74
CA ILE A 21 -19.95 4.02 -9.90
C ILE A 21 -21.24 3.38 -10.43
N ASP A 22 -22.06 4.11 -11.20
CA ASP A 22 -23.36 3.60 -11.63
C ASP A 22 -23.19 2.34 -12.50
N PRO A 23 -23.55 1.15 -11.99
CA PRO A 23 -23.42 -0.11 -12.72
C PRO A 23 -24.35 -0.18 -13.95
N GLU A 24 -25.40 0.68 -13.99
CA GLU A 24 -26.34 0.77 -15.10
C GLU A 24 -25.84 1.72 -16.20
N ASP A 25 -24.78 2.48 -15.95
CA ASP A 25 -24.24 3.38 -16.97
C ASP A 25 -23.71 2.61 -18.17
N ARG A 26 -24.48 2.68 -19.26
CA ARG A 26 -24.14 2.09 -20.55
C ARG A 26 -22.90 2.75 -21.20
N HIS A 27 -22.41 3.82 -20.61
CA HIS A 27 -21.29 4.63 -21.11
C HIS A 27 -19.96 4.33 -20.41
N PHE A 28 -19.90 3.32 -19.52
CA PHE A 28 -18.64 2.93 -18.86
C PHE A 28 -17.55 2.61 -19.91
N LYS A 29 -16.58 3.50 -20.01
CA LYS A 29 -15.41 3.33 -20.89
C LYS A 29 -14.17 3.15 -20.02
N GLN A 30 -13.68 1.93 -19.93
CA GLN A 30 -12.48 1.60 -19.14
C GLN A 30 -11.29 2.53 -19.42
N ALA A 31 -11.08 2.92 -20.68
CA ALA A 31 -10.02 3.84 -21.06
C ALA A 31 -10.20 5.24 -20.44
N ALA A 32 -11.44 5.74 -20.38
CA ALA A 32 -11.74 7.04 -19.77
C ALA A 32 -11.54 7.02 -18.25
N VAL A 33 -11.97 5.93 -17.59
CA VAL A 33 -11.74 5.73 -16.15
C VAL A 33 -10.24 5.68 -15.85
N ARG A 34 -9.46 4.92 -16.62
CA ARG A 34 -8.01 4.89 -16.46
C ARG A 34 -7.36 6.26 -16.65
N ALA A 35 -7.79 7.02 -17.63
CA ALA A 35 -7.27 8.38 -17.86
C ALA A 35 -7.60 9.30 -16.68
N ALA A 36 -8.83 9.24 -16.15
CA ALA A 36 -9.23 10.00 -14.96
C ALA A 36 -8.41 9.62 -13.73
N LEU A 37 -8.16 8.33 -13.50
CA LEU A 37 -7.30 7.83 -12.42
C LEU A 37 -5.87 8.36 -12.54
N TYR A 38 -5.27 8.32 -13.73
CA TYR A 38 -3.92 8.85 -13.94
C TYR A 38 -3.85 10.37 -13.72
N GLN A 39 -4.85 11.11 -14.16
CA GLN A 39 -4.92 12.55 -13.88
C GLN A 39 -5.03 12.81 -12.37
N ARG A 40 -5.88 12.07 -11.69
CA ARG A 40 -6.04 12.20 -10.23
C ARG A 40 -4.76 11.84 -9.49
N LEU A 41 -4.13 10.73 -9.85
CA LEU A 41 -2.84 10.32 -9.30
C LEU A 41 -1.80 11.44 -9.44
N THR A 42 -1.63 11.99 -10.64
CA THR A 42 -0.66 13.07 -10.89
C THR A 42 -0.93 14.31 -10.03
N LEU A 43 -2.21 14.66 -9.82
CA LEU A 43 -2.60 15.78 -8.96
C LEU A 43 -2.26 15.49 -7.50
N VAL A 44 -2.66 14.32 -6.99
CA VAL A 44 -2.42 13.92 -5.61
C VAL A 44 -0.92 13.81 -5.33
N GLU A 45 -0.15 13.20 -6.23
CA GLU A 45 1.32 13.14 -6.09
C GLU A 45 1.95 14.53 -5.99
N ARG A 46 1.47 15.50 -6.78
CA ARG A 46 1.97 16.88 -6.72
C ARG A 46 1.59 17.57 -5.41
N GLU A 47 0.36 17.40 -4.96
CA GLU A 47 -0.16 18.03 -3.73
C GLU A 47 0.45 17.39 -2.48
N CYS A 48 0.60 16.07 -2.48
CA CYS A 48 1.06 15.29 -1.33
C CYS A 48 2.57 15.04 -1.32
N ALA A 49 3.32 15.42 -2.36
CA ALA A 49 4.77 15.18 -2.47
C ALA A 49 5.59 15.66 -1.26
N LYS A 50 5.04 16.59 -0.46
CA LYS A 50 5.67 17.14 0.74
C LYS A 50 4.87 16.86 2.01
N SER A 51 3.81 16.06 1.92
CA SER A 51 3.03 15.70 3.12
C SER A 51 3.86 14.78 4.01
N PRO A 52 4.16 15.19 5.24
CA PRO A 52 4.87 14.32 6.17
C PRO A 52 3.94 13.20 6.63
N LEU A 53 4.53 12.09 7.06
CA LEU A 53 3.80 11.10 7.84
C LEU A 53 3.19 11.74 9.10
N PRO A 54 2.08 11.22 9.63
CA PRO A 54 1.57 11.67 10.92
C PRO A 54 2.69 11.62 11.98
N ALA A 55 2.87 12.72 12.72
CA ALA A 55 4.00 12.88 13.64
C ALA A 55 4.14 11.72 14.62
N LEU A 56 3.01 11.26 15.19
CA LEU A 56 3.00 10.12 16.11
C LEU A 56 3.51 8.83 15.45
N LEU A 57 3.12 8.57 14.21
CA LEU A 57 3.59 7.40 13.47
C LEU A 57 5.09 7.52 13.21
N GLN A 58 5.55 8.66 12.75
CA GLN A 58 6.96 8.92 12.48
C GLN A 58 7.82 8.73 13.73
N ASP A 59 7.41 9.30 14.86
CA ASP A 59 8.12 9.17 16.14
C ASP A 59 8.19 7.71 16.61
N ASN A 60 7.08 6.98 16.51
CA ASN A 60 7.04 5.58 16.93
C ASN A 60 7.89 4.68 16.03
N VAL A 61 7.85 4.89 14.72
CA VAL A 61 8.70 4.15 13.77
C VAL A 61 10.18 4.44 14.04
N GLN A 62 10.57 5.69 14.27
CA GLN A 62 11.94 6.06 14.59
C GLN A 62 12.44 5.46 15.91
N ARG A 63 11.60 5.48 16.95
CA ARG A 63 11.94 4.83 18.23
C ARG A 63 12.17 3.34 18.05
N LEU A 64 11.28 2.68 17.32
CA LEU A 64 11.38 1.25 17.04
C LEU A 64 12.62 0.94 16.17
N ALA A 65 12.88 1.75 15.15
CA ALA A 65 14.06 1.64 14.31
C ALA A 65 15.35 1.71 15.13
N THR A 66 15.43 2.66 16.06
CA THR A 66 16.59 2.79 16.95
C THR A 66 16.77 1.57 17.86
N LEU A 67 15.68 0.99 18.35
CA LEU A 67 15.72 -0.18 19.25
C LEU A 67 16.11 -1.47 18.54
N VAL A 68 15.64 -1.66 17.29
CA VAL A 68 15.81 -2.89 16.51
C VAL A 68 17.01 -2.79 15.56
N GLY A 69 17.43 -1.57 15.22
CA GLY A 69 18.49 -1.32 14.25
C GLY A 69 17.99 -1.33 12.81
N LEU A 70 16.75 -0.86 12.57
CA LEU A 70 16.17 -0.78 11.23
C LEU A 70 16.89 0.29 10.39
N ASP A 71 17.01 0.03 9.10
CA ASP A 71 17.50 1.03 8.15
C ASP A 71 16.36 1.88 7.57
N ALA A 72 16.69 2.85 6.72
CA ALA A 72 15.71 3.77 6.14
C ALA A 72 14.67 3.07 5.24
N VAL A 73 15.00 1.94 4.63
CA VAL A 73 14.06 1.15 3.82
C VAL A 73 13.14 0.35 4.72
N ASP A 74 13.67 -0.24 5.77
CA ASP A 74 12.89 -0.94 6.79
C ASP A 74 11.86 0.01 7.44
N GLU A 75 12.28 1.24 7.80
CA GLU A 75 11.40 2.27 8.36
C GLU A 75 10.24 2.62 7.42
N ARG A 76 10.51 2.79 6.13
CA ARG A 76 9.49 3.10 5.12
C ARG A 76 8.50 1.96 4.94
N ILE A 77 8.99 0.73 4.87
CA ILE A 77 8.15 -0.47 4.77
C ILE A 77 7.29 -0.62 6.02
N LEU A 78 7.86 -0.44 7.20
CA LEU A 78 7.13 -0.52 8.46
C LEU A 78 6.04 0.55 8.55
N ALA A 79 6.36 1.81 8.24
CA ALA A 79 5.41 2.91 8.25
C ALA A 79 4.24 2.64 7.28
N PHE A 80 4.54 2.19 6.06
CA PHE A 80 3.51 1.82 5.08
C PHE A 80 2.64 0.67 5.58
N ALA A 81 3.24 -0.36 6.17
CA ALA A 81 2.49 -1.50 6.70
C ALA A 81 1.54 -1.07 7.85
N VAL A 82 1.97 -0.14 8.71
CA VAL A 82 1.09 0.44 9.74
C VAL A 82 -0.06 1.21 9.09
N CYS A 83 0.21 2.07 8.10
CA CYS A 83 -0.84 2.79 7.38
C CYS A 83 -1.84 1.81 6.74
N LEU A 84 -1.35 0.77 6.09
CA LEU A 84 -2.18 -0.25 5.45
C LEU A 84 -3.16 -0.92 6.43
N HIS A 85 -2.73 -1.15 7.68
CA HIS A 85 -3.55 -1.82 8.68
C HIS A 85 -4.42 -0.87 9.52
N THR A 86 -4.14 0.42 9.48
CA THR A 86 -4.89 1.42 10.27
C THR A 86 -5.86 2.25 9.44
N ASP A 87 -5.67 2.29 8.13
CA ASP A 87 -6.54 3.03 7.21
C ASP A 87 -7.43 2.05 6.42
N PRO A 88 -8.75 2.03 6.68
CA PRO A 88 -9.67 1.11 6.00
C PRO A 88 -9.72 1.29 4.47
N LEU A 89 -9.54 2.52 3.97
CA LEU A 89 -9.55 2.78 2.53
C LEU A 89 -8.29 2.21 1.86
N LEU A 90 -7.16 2.27 2.54
CA LEU A 90 -5.91 1.70 2.03
C LEU A 90 -5.94 0.16 2.06
N ASP A 91 -6.54 -0.43 3.11
CA ASP A 91 -6.77 -1.87 3.20
C ASP A 91 -7.71 -2.35 2.08
N ASP A 92 -8.84 -1.67 1.88
CA ASP A 92 -9.77 -1.94 0.77
C ASP A 92 -9.10 -1.81 -0.61
N ALA A 93 -8.24 -0.81 -0.80
CA ALA A 93 -7.48 -0.66 -2.04
C ALA A 93 -6.48 -1.82 -2.25
N ALA A 94 -5.85 -2.29 -1.18
CA ALA A 94 -4.97 -3.45 -1.24
C ALA A 94 -5.72 -4.74 -1.60
N ASP A 95 -6.93 -4.90 -1.08
CA ASP A 95 -7.80 -6.05 -1.43
C ASP A 95 -8.15 -6.10 -2.92
N MET A 96 -8.20 -4.96 -3.61
CA MET A 96 -8.44 -4.89 -5.05
C MET A 96 -7.26 -5.45 -5.88
N LEU A 97 -6.08 -5.58 -5.31
CA LEU A 97 -4.93 -6.17 -6.00
C LEU A 97 -5.04 -7.70 -6.13
N GLU A 98 -6.10 -8.30 -5.57
CA GLU A 98 -6.31 -9.76 -5.52
C GLU A 98 -5.14 -10.49 -4.82
N SER A 99 -4.98 -11.79 -5.12
CA SER A 99 -3.90 -12.60 -4.54
C SER A 99 -2.59 -12.32 -5.27
N LEU A 100 -1.68 -11.60 -4.62
CA LEU A 100 -0.34 -11.37 -5.13
C LEU A 100 0.60 -12.50 -4.73
N THR A 101 1.51 -12.88 -5.62
CA THR A 101 2.67 -13.71 -5.24
C THR A 101 3.65 -12.87 -4.41
N SER A 102 4.50 -13.51 -3.60
CA SER A 102 5.54 -12.78 -2.84
C SER A 102 6.41 -11.87 -3.72
N THR A 103 6.70 -12.32 -4.95
CA THR A 103 7.45 -11.51 -5.92
C THR A 103 6.69 -10.26 -6.33
N GLN A 104 5.40 -10.38 -6.57
CA GLN A 104 4.55 -9.23 -6.92
C GLN A 104 4.40 -8.27 -5.75
N VAL A 105 4.29 -8.78 -4.52
CA VAL A 105 4.30 -7.93 -3.31
C VAL A 105 5.56 -7.08 -3.24
N TYR A 106 6.75 -7.69 -3.44
CA TYR A 106 8.01 -6.94 -3.42
C TYR A 106 8.07 -5.87 -4.51
N GLN A 107 7.66 -6.21 -5.73
CA GLN A 107 7.61 -5.27 -6.86
C GLN A 107 6.62 -4.13 -6.61
N THR A 108 5.44 -4.43 -6.07
CA THR A 108 4.43 -3.43 -5.72
C THR A 108 4.95 -2.48 -4.66
N LEU A 109 5.55 -3.00 -3.59
CA LEU A 109 6.16 -2.17 -2.54
C LEU A 109 7.32 -1.32 -3.07
N ALA A 110 8.18 -1.89 -3.90
CA ALA A 110 9.28 -1.16 -4.53
C ALA A 110 8.77 0.05 -5.32
N MET A 111 7.70 -0.14 -6.07
CA MET A 111 7.07 0.92 -6.86
C MET A 111 6.36 1.96 -5.96
N LEU A 112 5.57 1.53 -4.97
CA LEU A 112 4.83 2.43 -4.09
C LEU A 112 5.73 3.25 -3.19
N LEU A 113 6.83 2.67 -2.73
CA LEU A 113 7.76 3.32 -1.81
C LEU A 113 8.94 3.99 -2.53
N ASP A 114 9.00 3.93 -3.85
CA ASP A 114 10.13 4.44 -4.64
C ASP A 114 11.50 3.97 -4.09
N VAL A 115 11.63 2.67 -3.91
CA VAL A 115 12.86 1.99 -3.46
C VAL A 115 13.21 0.86 -4.40
N PRO A 116 14.51 0.53 -4.57
CA PRO A 116 14.93 -0.60 -5.41
C PRO A 116 14.32 -1.93 -4.93
N ASP A 117 13.82 -2.75 -5.86
CA ASP A 117 13.25 -4.07 -5.58
C ASP A 117 14.20 -4.97 -4.76
N ALA A 118 15.48 -4.88 -5.02
CA ALA A 118 16.49 -5.64 -4.29
C ALA A 118 16.52 -5.29 -2.79
N GLN A 119 16.33 -4.02 -2.43
CA GLN A 119 16.31 -3.58 -1.03
C GLN A 119 15.03 -4.04 -0.33
N VAL A 120 13.88 -4.01 -1.01
CA VAL A 120 12.63 -4.55 -0.47
C VAL A 120 12.74 -6.05 -0.22
N ARG A 121 13.35 -6.80 -1.16
CA ARG A 121 13.61 -8.24 -0.98
C ARG A 121 14.55 -8.52 0.17
N GLN A 122 15.55 -7.69 0.36
CA GLN A 122 16.48 -7.82 1.50
C GLN A 122 15.75 -7.57 2.82
N ALA A 123 14.99 -6.49 2.92
CA ALA A 123 14.25 -6.09 4.12
C ALA A 123 13.22 -7.14 4.57
N LEU A 124 12.44 -7.67 3.61
CA LEU A 124 11.36 -8.64 3.85
C LEU A 124 11.79 -10.11 3.69
N GLY A 125 13.04 -10.34 3.31
CA GLY A 125 13.63 -11.67 3.26
C GLY A 125 13.80 -12.28 4.66
N SER A 126 13.98 -13.60 4.73
CA SER A 126 14.12 -14.32 6.00
C SER A 126 15.29 -13.84 6.87
N GLN A 127 16.28 -13.17 6.28
CA GLN A 127 17.44 -12.59 6.98
C GLN A 127 17.24 -11.09 7.27
N GLY A 128 16.21 -10.44 6.71
CA GLY A 128 15.88 -9.05 6.97
C GLY A 128 15.44 -8.79 8.40
N LEU A 129 15.75 -7.62 8.93
CA LEU A 129 15.44 -7.28 10.31
C LEU A 129 13.92 -7.22 10.56
N LEU A 130 13.13 -6.72 9.61
CA LEU A 130 11.68 -6.69 9.72
C LEU A 130 11.08 -8.09 9.90
N ALA A 131 11.55 -9.06 9.11
CA ALA A 131 11.08 -10.43 9.19
C ALA A 131 11.57 -11.14 10.47
N ARG A 132 12.85 -10.94 10.83
CA ARG A 132 13.45 -11.57 12.03
C ARG A 132 12.89 -11.02 13.34
N SER A 133 12.59 -9.74 13.39
CA SER A 133 11.94 -9.12 14.55
C SER A 133 10.44 -9.43 14.64
N GLY A 134 9.87 -10.03 13.59
CA GLY A 134 8.45 -10.29 13.50
C GLY A 134 7.58 -9.04 13.33
N LEU A 135 8.17 -7.89 12.99
CA LEU A 135 7.42 -6.65 12.81
C LEU A 135 6.57 -6.67 11.54
N VAL A 136 7.15 -7.13 10.44
CA VAL A 136 6.44 -7.24 9.16
C VAL A 136 6.79 -8.57 8.52
N VAL A 137 5.79 -9.31 8.07
CA VAL A 137 5.97 -10.57 7.34
C VAL A 137 5.05 -10.58 6.13
N VAL A 138 5.56 -11.11 5.03
CA VAL A 138 4.75 -11.38 3.82
C VAL A 138 4.08 -12.73 4.00
N ASP A 139 2.75 -12.75 3.99
CA ASP A 139 2.01 -14.01 4.02
C ASP A 139 2.31 -14.84 2.76
N ARG A 140 2.81 -16.02 2.98
CA ARG A 140 3.15 -16.99 1.91
C ARG A 140 2.06 -18.05 1.70
N SER A 141 0.97 -18.00 2.47
CA SER A 141 -0.12 -18.99 2.42
C SER A 141 -1.08 -18.82 1.23
N GLY A 142 -0.71 -18.00 0.25
CA GLY A 142 -1.45 -17.84 -1.01
C GLY A 142 -2.23 -16.52 -1.17
N SER A 143 -2.31 -15.68 -0.15
CA SER A 143 -2.97 -14.37 -0.23
C SER A 143 -2.01 -13.21 -0.50
N GLY A 144 -0.69 -13.44 -0.38
CA GLY A 144 0.34 -12.42 -0.68
C GLY A 144 0.18 -11.11 0.09
N ARG A 145 -0.43 -11.15 1.28
CA ARG A 145 -0.67 -9.96 2.10
C ARG A 145 0.55 -9.61 2.96
N LEU A 146 0.77 -8.32 3.15
CA LEU A 146 1.64 -7.84 4.22
C LEU A 146 0.91 -8.01 5.55
N ILE A 147 1.51 -8.74 6.47
CA ILE A 147 0.96 -8.92 7.81
C ILE A 147 1.86 -8.20 8.81
N LEU A 148 1.27 -7.25 9.54
CA LEU A 148 1.85 -6.76 10.79
C LEU A 148 1.48 -7.74 11.89
N PHE A 149 2.47 -8.26 12.59
CA PHE A 149 2.18 -8.99 13.82
C PHE A 149 1.81 -8.00 14.92
N PRO A 150 0.65 -8.17 15.57
CA PRO A 150 0.37 -7.42 16.77
C PRO A 150 1.45 -7.78 17.80
N LEU A 151 2.13 -6.77 18.31
CA LEU A 151 2.94 -6.90 19.51
C LEU A 151 1.96 -7.32 20.63
N GLN A 152 2.04 -8.58 21.04
CA GLN A 152 1.32 -9.07 22.23
C GLN A 152 1.95 -8.48 23.47
#